data_aae337b0e12b944b296542ff56554b1c
#
_entry.id   aae337b0e12b944b296542ff56554b1c
#
_cell.length_a   1.000
_cell.length_b   1.000
_cell.length_c   1.000
_cell.angle_alpha   90.00
_cell.angle_beta   90.00
_cell.angle_gamma   90.00
#
_symmetry.space_group_name_H-M   'P 1'
#
loop_
_entity.id
_entity.type
_entity.pdbx_description
1 polymer ?
#
loop_
_entity_poly.entity_id
_entity_poly.type
_entity_poly.pdbx_seq_one_letter_code
_entity_poly.pdbx_strand_id
1 'polypeptide(L)'
;DREIAVRPEVGHGLFITNEGNFQYGNATLSFYDTQTRKIDNEVFFRANDQKLGDVAQSMTMYGGLGWIVVNNSHVIFAIDPVTFKEVGRITNLTSPRYIHFLSDEKAYVTQIWDNRIFIVNPKRFEITGYIDCPGMTMETGSTEQMVQYGKYVYVNCWSYQNRLLKIDTETDKVVDELVVGIQPTSLVMDKYDKMWTITDGGYEGSPYGHEAPSLYRIDAATFRIEKQFKFKFGDWPSEVQLNGGRDTLYFINNDIWRMPVVADHVPVRPFLKYKQTKFYGLSIDPN
;
A
#
# COMPACT_ATOMS: atom_id res chain seq x y z
N ASP A 1 -26.15 22.50 9.11
CA ASP A 1 -24.91 22.38 9.89
C ASP A 1 -24.78 20.93 10.33
N ARG A 2 -23.89 20.19 9.67
CA ARG A 2 -23.55 18.84 10.09
C ARG A 2 -22.32 18.93 10.99
N GLU A 3 -22.55 18.99 12.30
CA GLU A 3 -21.45 18.89 13.27
C GLU A 3 -20.73 17.55 13.09
N ILE A 4 -19.43 17.61 12.88
CA ILE A 4 -18.56 16.43 12.97
C ILE A 4 -18.33 16.20 14.44
N ALA A 5 -18.78 15.06 14.93
CA ALA A 5 -18.52 14.67 16.31
C ALA A 5 -17.00 14.57 16.50
N VAL A 6 -16.43 15.44 17.35
CA VAL A 6 -15.05 15.33 17.78
C VAL A 6 -14.93 14.05 18.61
N ARG A 7 -14.02 13.16 18.21
CA ARG A 7 -13.82 11.89 18.91
C ARG A 7 -12.70 12.06 19.92
N PRO A 8 -12.95 11.89 21.22
CA PRO A 8 -11.98 12.21 22.26
C PRO A 8 -10.82 11.22 22.37
N GLU A 9 -10.90 10.05 21.75
CA GLU A 9 -9.86 9.01 21.87
C GLU A 9 -9.36 8.55 20.49
N VAL A 10 -8.06 8.74 20.27
CA VAL A 10 -7.32 8.18 19.13
C VAL A 10 -6.98 6.73 19.48
N GLY A 11 -7.40 5.77 18.67
CA GLY A 11 -7.03 4.34 18.87
C GLY A 11 -8.19 3.34 18.77
N HIS A 12 -9.41 3.80 18.58
CA HIS A 12 -10.59 2.92 18.48
C HIS A 12 -11.30 3.01 17.13
N GLY A 13 -10.56 3.20 16.06
CA GLY A 13 -11.18 3.31 14.75
C GLY A 13 -10.26 2.94 13.60
N LEU A 14 -10.91 2.70 12.46
CA LEU A 14 -10.25 2.40 11.20
C LEU A 14 -10.62 3.48 10.18
N PHE A 15 -9.62 4.03 9.52
CA PHE A 15 -9.82 4.84 8.34
C PHE A 15 -10.02 3.95 7.12
N ILE A 16 -10.96 4.31 6.28
CA ILE A 16 -11.25 3.61 5.03
C ILE A 16 -11.12 4.63 3.90
N THR A 17 -10.10 4.46 3.07
CA THR A 17 -9.95 5.22 1.84
C THR A 17 -10.86 4.61 0.78
N ASN A 18 -11.79 5.42 0.27
CA ASN A 18 -12.65 5.02 -0.83
C ASN A 18 -12.09 5.64 -2.10
N GLU A 19 -11.55 4.81 -2.99
CA GLU A 19 -10.89 5.27 -4.22
C GLU A 19 -11.82 6.11 -5.10
N GLY A 20 -13.09 5.77 -5.12
CA GLY A 20 -14.04 6.33 -6.06
C GLY A 20 -13.87 5.74 -7.46
N ASN A 21 -14.44 6.40 -8.44
CA ASN A 21 -14.26 6.03 -9.85
C ASN A 21 -13.16 6.89 -10.47
N PHE A 22 -12.24 6.25 -11.16
CA PHE A 22 -11.13 6.92 -11.85
C PHE A 22 -11.63 8.04 -12.77
N GLN A 23 -11.06 9.24 -12.67
CA GLN A 23 -11.42 10.47 -13.37
C GLN A 23 -12.74 11.14 -12.94
N TYR A 24 -13.38 10.68 -11.87
CA TYR A 24 -14.62 11.31 -11.38
C TYR A 24 -14.41 12.26 -10.21
N GLY A 25 -13.22 12.28 -9.60
CA GLY A 25 -12.93 13.16 -8.46
C GLY A 25 -13.86 12.94 -7.26
N ASN A 26 -14.27 11.69 -7.06
CA ASN A 26 -15.25 11.32 -6.03
C ASN A 26 -14.66 10.37 -4.95
N ALA A 27 -13.35 10.38 -4.79
CA ALA A 27 -12.71 9.70 -3.68
C ALA A 27 -13.14 10.31 -2.34
N THR A 28 -13.30 9.47 -1.33
CA THR A 28 -13.73 9.91 0.01
C THR A 28 -12.93 9.21 1.09
N LEU A 29 -12.99 9.75 2.32
CA LEU A 29 -12.48 9.13 3.52
C LEU A 29 -13.65 8.81 4.45
N SER A 30 -13.74 7.56 4.88
CA SER A 30 -14.66 7.12 5.93
C SER A 30 -13.90 6.75 7.19
N PHE A 31 -14.57 6.85 8.33
CA PHE A 31 -14.04 6.42 9.61
C PHE A 31 -15.02 5.42 10.24
N TYR A 32 -14.51 4.24 10.57
CA TYR A 32 -15.25 3.21 11.28
C TYR A 32 -14.81 3.18 12.75
N ASP A 33 -15.74 3.44 13.65
CA ASP A 33 -15.53 3.36 15.09
C ASP A 33 -15.75 1.92 15.55
N THR A 34 -14.68 1.27 16.05
CA THR A 34 -14.72 -0.14 16.46
C THR A 34 -15.50 -0.37 17.75
N GLN A 35 -15.65 0.63 18.60
CA GLN A 35 -16.41 0.54 19.86
C GLN A 35 -17.91 0.65 19.59
N THR A 36 -18.33 1.69 18.88
CA THR A 36 -19.75 1.93 18.57
C THR A 36 -20.24 1.14 17.36
N ARG A 37 -19.31 0.57 16.56
CA ARG A 37 -19.57 -0.15 15.31
C ARG A 37 -20.32 0.71 14.28
N LYS A 38 -20.07 2.02 14.29
CA LYS A 38 -20.65 2.96 13.34
C LYS A 38 -19.62 3.42 12.34
N ILE A 39 -20.08 3.61 11.10
CA ILE A 39 -19.29 4.22 10.05
C ILE A 39 -19.71 5.68 9.88
N ASP A 40 -18.73 6.54 9.73
CA ASP A 40 -18.87 7.96 9.45
C ASP A 40 -18.26 8.26 8.08
N ASN A 41 -19.07 8.61 7.12
CA ASN A 41 -18.66 8.80 5.72
C ASN A 41 -18.28 10.25 5.43
N GLU A 42 -17.45 10.45 4.40
CA GLU A 42 -17.04 11.77 3.90
C GLU A 42 -16.42 12.66 4.98
N VAL A 43 -15.71 12.06 5.94
CA VAL A 43 -15.19 12.81 7.10
C VAL A 43 -14.20 13.92 6.71
N PHE A 44 -13.42 13.72 5.65
CA PHE A 44 -12.51 14.74 5.13
C PHE A 44 -13.30 15.93 4.55
N PHE A 45 -14.28 15.66 3.68
CA PHE A 45 -15.10 16.72 3.06
C PHE A 45 -15.83 17.56 4.09
N ARG A 46 -16.46 16.91 5.06
CA ARG A 46 -17.22 17.62 6.10
C ARG A 46 -16.34 18.46 7.04
N ALA A 47 -15.09 18.02 7.27
CA ALA A 47 -14.15 18.76 8.10
C ALA A 47 -13.54 19.97 7.39
N ASN A 48 -13.35 19.90 6.07
CA ASN A 48 -12.53 20.86 5.31
C ASN A 48 -13.29 21.66 4.25
N ASP A 49 -14.57 21.33 4.02
CA ASP A 49 -15.38 21.88 2.91
C ASP A 49 -14.67 21.77 1.55
N GLN A 50 -13.91 20.69 1.39
CA GLN A 50 -13.08 20.40 0.22
C GLN A 50 -13.14 18.92 -0.10
N LYS A 51 -13.28 18.58 -1.39
CA LYS A 51 -13.19 17.19 -1.86
C LYS A 51 -11.78 16.64 -1.66
N LEU A 52 -11.70 15.34 -1.36
CA LEU A 52 -10.42 14.65 -1.26
C LEU A 52 -9.72 14.58 -2.62
N GLY A 53 -10.46 14.30 -3.68
CA GLY A 53 -9.94 14.26 -5.05
C GLY A 53 -10.29 12.97 -5.78
N ASP A 54 -9.36 12.49 -6.59
CA ASP A 54 -9.52 11.31 -7.43
C ASP A 54 -8.53 10.22 -7.04
N VAL A 55 -9.05 9.04 -6.74
CA VAL A 55 -8.32 7.83 -6.31
C VAL A 55 -7.57 8.01 -4.99
N ALA A 56 -8.28 7.87 -3.86
CA ALA A 56 -7.64 7.76 -2.54
C ALA A 56 -6.98 6.39 -2.38
N GLN A 57 -5.71 6.30 -2.75
CA GLN A 57 -4.96 5.06 -2.90
C GLN A 57 -4.59 4.39 -1.58
N SER A 58 -4.11 5.17 -0.63
CA SER A 58 -3.60 4.65 0.64
C SER A 58 -3.64 5.69 1.75
N MET A 59 -3.53 5.22 2.99
CA MET A 59 -3.39 6.07 4.17
C MET A 59 -2.40 5.46 5.14
N THR A 60 -1.54 6.28 5.71
CA THR A 60 -0.52 5.89 6.70
C THR A 60 -0.62 6.80 7.92
N MET A 61 -0.61 6.21 9.11
CA MET A 61 -0.52 6.96 10.36
C MET A 61 0.95 7.17 10.74
N TYR A 62 1.36 8.42 10.89
CA TYR A 62 2.72 8.75 11.33
C TYR A 62 2.76 10.14 12.01
N GLY A 63 3.56 10.24 13.10
CA GLY A 63 3.76 11.51 13.80
C GLY A 63 2.48 12.13 14.37
N GLY A 64 1.50 11.30 14.74
CA GLY A 64 0.19 11.74 15.22
C GLY A 64 -0.76 12.26 14.13
N LEU A 65 -0.38 12.15 12.85
CA LEU A 65 -1.18 12.56 11.70
C LEU A 65 -1.57 11.37 10.82
N GLY A 66 -2.66 11.51 10.08
CA GLY A 66 -3.06 10.62 9.01
C GLY A 66 -2.62 11.18 7.66
N TRP A 67 -1.86 10.40 6.89
CA TRP A 67 -1.32 10.80 5.59
C TRP A 67 -2.09 10.07 4.48
N ILE A 68 -2.87 10.81 3.71
CA ILE A 68 -3.77 10.27 2.67
C ILE A 68 -3.14 10.52 1.31
N VAL A 69 -2.79 9.45 0.61
CA VAL A 69 -2.24 9.51 -0.75
C VAL A 69 -3.40 9.51 -1.74
N VAL A 70 -3.52 10.59 -2.51
CA VAL A 70 -4.56 10.74 -3.54
C VAL A 70 -3.90 10.70 -4.92
N ASN A 71 -3.92 9.51 -5.51
CA ASN A 71 -3.13 9.13 -6.68
C ASN A 71 -3.33 10.06 -7.88
N ASN A 72 -4.55 10.14 -8.40
CA ASN A 72 -4.85 10.90 -9.62
C ASN A 72 -5.12 12.40 -9.34
N SER A 73 -4.98 12.85 -8.11
CA SER A 73 -4.95 14.27 -7.74
C SER A 73 -3.54 14.79 -7.41
N HIS A 74 -2.53 13.92 -7.55
CA HIS A 74 -1.11 14.29 -7.45
C HIS A 74 -0.73 14.92 -6.11
N VAL A 75 -1.39 14.49 -5.02
CA VAL A 75 -1.27 15.10 -3.70
C VAL A 75 -1.27 14.06 -2.57
N ILE A 76 -0.61 14.40 -1.46
CA ILE A 76 -0.75 13.73 -0.18
C ILE A 76 -1.23 14.75 0.84
N PHE A 77 -2.38 14.48 1.48
CA PHE A 77 -2.89 15.27 2.58
C PHE A 77 -2.39 14.73 3.92
N ALA A 78 -2.01 15.61 4.83
CA ALA A 78 -1.84 15.31 6.24
C ALA A 78 -3.04 15.85 7.02
N ILE A 79 -3.69 15.00 7.79
CA ILE A 79 -4.87 15.37 8.60
C ILE A 79 -4.66 15.06 10.07
N ASP A 80 -5.29 15.84 10.91
CA ASP A 80 -5.51 15.48 12.30
C ASP A 80 -6.51 14.31 12.38
N PRO A 81 -6.16 13.16 13.01
CA PRO A 81 -7.00 11.97 12.98
C PRO A 81 -8.24 12.05 13.89
N VAL A 82 -8.34 13.07 14.74
CA VAL A 82 -9.48 13.29 15.64
C VAL A 82 -10.49 14.25 15.01
N THR A 83 -10.02 15.37 14.46
CA THR A 83 -10.87 16.40 13.86
C THR A 83 -11.06 16.23 12.36
N PHE A 84 -10.28 15.37 11.71
CA PHE A 84 -10.21 15.14 10.27
C PHE A 84 -9.80 16.38 9.46
N LYS A 85 -9.37 17.45 10.14
CA LYS A 85 -8.93 18.68 9.48
C LYS A 85 -7.56 18.51 8.85
N GLU A 86 -7.41 19.09 7.69
CA GLU A 86 -6.12 19.19 7.01
C GLU A 86 -5.15 20.05 7.84
N VAL A 87 -3.94 19.52 8.01
CA VAL A 87 -2.81 20.20 8.66
C VAL A 87 -1.84 20.71 7.62
N GLY A 88 -1.70 20.00 6.49
CA GLY A 88 -0.82 20.35 5.38
C GLY A 88 -0.94 19.37 4.25
N ARG A 89 -0.23 19.63 3.16
CA ARG A 89 -0.22 18.76 1.97
C ARG A 89 1.08 18.82 1.20
N ILE A 90 1.46 17.70 0.60
CA ILE A 90 2.56 17.61 -0.37
C ILE A 90 1.95 17.59 -1.76
N THR A 91 2.36 18.52 -2.61
CA THR A 91 1.88 18.70 -3.98
C THR A 91 2.96 18.42 -5.02
N ASN A 92 2.65 18.54 -6.30
CA ASN A 92 3.58 18.33 -7.42
C ASN A 92 4.16 16.91 -7.49
N LEU A 93 3.43 15.93 -6.97
CA LEU A 93 3.71 14.52 -7.16
C LEU A 93 3.23 14.09 -8.55
N THR A 94 3.82 13.05 -9.14
CA THR A 94 3.39 12.58 -10.47
C THR A 94 2.10 11.78 -10.36
N SER A 95 2.15 10.66 -9.66
CA SER A 95 1.00 9.77 -9.45
C SER A 95 1.29 8.91 -8.22
N PRO A 96 1.19 9.50 -7.01
CA PRO A 96 1.66 8.87 -5.77
C PRO A 96 0.85 7.63 -5.41
N ARG A 97 1.52 6.64 -4.84
CA ARG A 97 0.92 5.37 -4.43
C ARG A 97 0.95 5.16 -2.91
N TYR A 98 2.14 5.20 -2.32
CA TYR A 98 2.34 4.97 -0.89
C TYR A 98 3.40 5.92 -0.36
N ILE A 99 3.34 6.22 0.93
CA ILE A 99 4.37 6.96 1.66
C ILE A 99 4.96 6.09 2.76
N HIS A 100 6.28 6.09 2.89
CA HIS A 100 7.04 5.38 3.93
C HIS A 100 7.95 6.34 4.65
N PHE A 101 7.78 6.47 5.96
CA PHE A 101 8.50 7.41 6.79
C PHE A 101 9.81 6.79 7.30
N LEU A 102 10.91 7.50 7.10
CA LEU A 102 12.22 7.18 7.66
C LEU A 102 12.52 8.00 8.91
N SER A 103 12.01 9.22 8.97
CA SER A 103 12.07 10.14 10.10
C SER A 103 11.01 11.24 9.94
N ASP A 104 10.93 12.15 10.91
CA ASP A 104 10.04 13.32 10.83
C ASP A 104 10.39 14.27 9.66
N GLU A 105 11.62 14.18 9.15
CA GLU A 105 12.12 15.06 8.08
C GLU A 105 12.39 14.33 6.76
N LYS A 106 12.18 13.00 6.71
CA LYS A 106 12.45 12.21 5.50
C LYS A 106 11.46 11.08 5.34
N ALA A 107 10.81 11.03 4.18
CA ALA A 107 9.96 9.94 3.76
C ALA A 107 10.14 9.67 2.26
N TYR A 108 9.83 8.45 1.84
CA TYR A 108 9.77 8.05 0.44
C TYR A 108 8.33 7.97 -0.03
N VAL A 109 8.08 8.45 -1.24
CA VAL A 109 6.76 8.38 -1.91
C VAL A 109 6.92 7.62 -3.22
N THR A 110 6.29 6.46 -3.29
CA THR A 110 6.25 5.66 -4.51
C THR A 110 5.27 6.23 -5.52
N GLN A 111 5.52 5.98 -6.80
CA GLN A 111 4.78 6.55 -7.93
C GLN A 111 4.42 5.45 -8.94
N ILE A 112 3.30 5.62 -9.60
CA ILE A 112 3.03 4.97 -10.89
C ILE A 112 3.17 6.01 -12.02
N TRP A 113 3.56 5.60 -13.22
CA TRP A 113 3.83 6.49 -14.35
C TRP A 113 4.97 7.48 -14.06
N ASP A 114 5.98 7.02 -13.31
CA ASP A 114 7.23 7.72 -13.07
C ASP A 114 8.36 6.70 -12.92
N ASN A 115 9.55 7.05 -13.34
CA ASN A 115 10.74 6.21 -13.19
C ASN A 115 11.54 6.51 -11.91
N ARG A 116 10.94 7.24 -10.97
CA ARG A 116 11.56 7.66 -9.73
C ARG A 116 10.65 7.40 -8.52
N ILE A 117 11.27 7.22 -7.37
CA ILE A 117 10.64 7.37 -6.06
C ILE A 117 10.96 8.77 -5.56
N PHE A 118 9.99 9.48 -5.01
CA PHE A 118 10.20 10.83 -4.53
C PHE A 118 10.63 10.83 -3.07
N ILE A 119 11.59 11.67 -2.73
CA ILE A 119 12.01 11.94 -1.36
C ILE A 119 11.31 13.22 -0.92
N VAL A 120 10.64 13.19 0.22
CA VAL A 120 9.89 14.32 0.76
C VAL A 120 10.30 14.62 2.19
N ASN A 121 10.16 15.89 2.58
CA ASN A 121 10.25 16.31 3.99
C ASN A 121 8.82 16.45 4.54
N PRO A 122 8.34 15.54 5.41
CA PRO A 122 6.98 15.60 5.94
C PRO A 122 6.72 16.86 6.79
N LYS A 123 7.72 17.34 7.51
CA LYS A 123 7.60 18.49 8.39
C LYS A 123 7.42 19.80 7.64
N ARG A 124 7.96 19.89 6.40
CA ARG A 124 7.86 21.07 5.53
C ARG A 124 6.89 20.88 4.38
N PHE A 125 6.31 19.68 4.21
CA PHE A 125 5.40 19.32 3.12
C PHE A 125 5.98 19.59 1.72
N GLU A 126 7.24 19.25 1.52
CA GLU A 126 7.95 19.53 0.27
C GLU A 126 8.72 18.32 -0.27
N ILE A 127 8.92 18.29 -1.59
CA ILE A 127 9.80 17.33 -2.26
C ILE A 127 11.24 17.83 -2.10
N THR A 128 12.13 16.94 -1.64
CA THR A 128 13.54 17.25 -1.39
C THR A 128 14.51 16.53 -2.32
N GLY A 129 14.05 15.52 -3.03
CA GLY A 129 14.89 14.74 -3.94
C GLY A 129 14.17 13.60 -4.62
N TYR A 130 14.93 12.78 -5.32
CA TYR A 130 14.42 11.65 -6.10
C TYR A 130 15.40 10.49 -6.04
N ILE A 131 14.85 9.28 -6.14
CA ILE A 131 15.59 8.02 -6.30
C ILE A 131 15.26 7.50 -7.70
N ASP A 132 16.25 7.42 -8.57
CA ASP A 132 16.09 6.82 -9.88
C ASP A 132 15.88 5.31 -9.77
N CYS A 133 14.90 4.78 -10.50
CA CYS A 133 14.58 3.34 -10.54
C CYS A 133 15.12 2.76 -11.87
N PRO A 134 16.20 1.99 -11.83
CA PRO A 134 16.83 1.45 -13.04
C PRO A 134 15.88 0.64 -13.90
N GLY A 135 15.96 0.81 -15.21
CA GLY A 135 15.16 0.06 -16.18
C GLY A 135 13.68 0.46 -16.26
N MET A 136 13.26 1.50 -15.55
CA MET A 136 11.90 2.06 -15.68
C MET A 136 11.87 3.25 -16.62
N THR A 137 10.72 3.46 -17.26
CA THR A 137 10.38 4.67 -18.04
C THR A 137 9.21 5.38 -17.38
N MET A 138 8.83 6.54 -17.90
CA MET A 138 7.62 7.23 -17.41
C MET A 138 6.34 6.42 -17.71
N GLU A 139 6.32 5.64 -18.78
CA GLU A 139 5.15 4.83 -19.17
C GLU A 139 5.07 3.50 -18.44
N THR A 140 6.20 2.94 -18.02
CA THR A 140 6.27 1.62 -17.38
C THR A 140 6.75 1.67 -15.95
N GLY A 141 7.05 2.86 -15.43
CA GLY A 141 7.47 3.04 -14.05
C GLY A 141 6.32 2.79 -13.09
N SER A 142 6.53 1.90 -12.13
CA SER A 142 5.54 1.55 -11.12
C SER A 142 6.24 1.04 -9.87
N THR A 143 6.20 1.84 -8.83
CA THR A 143 6.64 1.48 -7.49
C THR A 143 5.46 1.59 -6.53
N GLU A 144 5.34 0.65 -5.61
CA GLU A 144 4.15 0.46 -4.79
C GLU A 144 4.46 0.47 -3.29
N GLN A 145 4.19 -0.63 -2.61
CA GLN A 145 4.36 -0.74 -1.16
C GLN A 145 5.82 -0.86 -0.75
N MET A 146 6.11 -0.41 0.44
CA MET A 146 7.46 -0.39 1.01
C MET A 146 7.49 -1.06 2.37
N VAL A 147 8.55 -1.82 2.62
CA VAL A 147 8.92 -2.34 3.95
C VAL A 147 10.37 -2.02 4.24
N GLN A 148 10.72 -1.92 5.52
CA GLN A 148 12.08 -1.55 5.94
C GLN A 148 12.72 -2.65 6.78
N TYR A 149 13.98 -2.96 6.47
CA TYR A 149 14.84 -3.83 7.27
C TYR A 149 16.20 -3.16 7.47
N GLY A 150 16.50 -2.79 8.71
CA GLY A 150 17.69 -1.99 9.02
C GLY A 150 17.70 -0.66 8.25
N LYS A 151 18.79 -0.42 7.54
CA LYS A 151 18.93 0.77 6.68
C LYS A 151 18.35 0.60 5.27
N TYR A 152 17.77 -0.53 4.96
CA TYR A 152 17.24 -0.79 3.62
C TYR A 152 15.72 -0.72 3.58
N VAL A 153 15.21 -0.06 2.54
CA VAL A 153 13.80 -0.08 2.16
C VAL A 153 13.65 -0.95 0.93
N TYR A 154 12.70 -1.87 0.98
CA TYR A 154 12.33 -2.74 -0.14
C TYR A 154 11.01 -2.26 -0.72
N VAL A 155 10.89 -2.31 -2.04
CA VAL A 155 9.72 -1.81 -2.79
C VAL A 155 9.31 -2.84 -3.82
N ASN A 156 8.02 -3.20 -3.90
CA ASN A 156 7.51 -3.96 -5.01
C ASN A 156 7.18 -3.06 -6.19
N CYS A 157 7.43 -3.56 -7.40
CA CYS A 157 7.18 -2.85 -8.66
C CYS A 157 6.09 -3.60 -9.43
N TRP A 158 4.93 -2.96 -9.57
CA TRP A 158 3.72 -3.63 -10.06
C TRP A 158 3.53 -3.49 -11.58
N SER A 159 2.83 -2.46 -12.03
CA SER A 159 2.33 -2.36 -13.40
C SER A 159 3.46 -2.48 -14.42
N TYR A 160 3.38 -3.50 -15.27
CA TYR A 160 4.38 -3.85 -16.29
C TYR A 160 5.77 -4.20 -15.73
N GLN A 161 5.85 -4.57 -14.45
CA GLN A 161 7.09 -4.91 -13.76
C GLN A 161 7.03 -6.35 -13.21
N ASN A 162 8.17 -6.86 -12.74
CA ASN A 162 8.30 -8.22 -12.19
C ASN A 162 9.38 -8.30 -11.11
N ARG A 163 9.57 -7.24 -10.32
CA ARG A 163 10.71 -7.18 -9.39
C ARG A 163 10.42 -6.42 -8.12
N LEU A 164 11.28 -6.63 -7.14
CA LEU A 164 11.47 -5.81 -5.98
C LEU A 164 12.76 -5.03 -6.11
N LEU A 165 12.79 -3.81 -5.59
CA LEU A 165 14.00 -2.98 -5.47
C LEU A 165 14.44 -2.94 -4.01
N LYS A 166 15.76 -2.89 -3.78
CA LYS A 166 16.40 -2.63 -2.49
C LYS A 166 17.06 -1.26 -2.51
N ILE A 167 16.66 -0.39 -1.61
CA ILE A 167 17.13 0.99 -1.52
C ILE A 167 17.95 1.15 -0.24
N ASP A 168 19.15 1.70 -0.34
CA ASP A 168 19.97 2.13 0.80
C ASP A 168 19.51 3.55 1.21
N THR A 169 18.98 3.70 2.43
CA THR A 169 18.43 4.96 2.93
C THR A 169 19.48 6.00 3.34
N GLU A 170 20.74 5.59 3.46
CA GLU A 170 21.86 6.51 3.73
C GLU A 170 22.34 7.20 2.44
N THR A 171 22.22 6.52 1.31
CA THR A 171 22.66 7.04 0.00
C THR A 171 21.52 7.45 -0.92
N ASP A 172 20.27 7.05 -0.58
CA ASP A 172 19.07 7.24 -1.40
C ASP A 172 19.23 6.67 -2.82
N LYS A 173 19.76 5.44 -2.90
CA LYS A 173 19.99 4.74 -4.18
C LYS A 173 19.45 3.33 -4.14
N VAL A 174 18.95 2.89 -5.29
CA VAL A 174 18.70 1.46 -5.53
C VAL A 174 20.05 0.75 -5.58
N VAL A 175 20.25 -0.23 -4.71
CA VAL A 175 21.53 -0.96 -4.58
C VAL A 175 21.43 -2.43 -5.01
N ASP A 176 20.21 -2.95 -5.14
CA ASP A 176 19.96 -4.33 -5.58
C ASP A 176 18.53 -4.47 -6.09
N GLU A 177 18.28 -5.53 -6.87
CA GLU A 177 16.96 -5.90 -7.36
C GLU A 177 16.75 -7.41 -7.31
N LEU A 178 15.52 -7.85 -7.10
CA LEU A 178 15.13 -9.25 -7.08
C LEU A 178 13.98 -9.48 -8.05
N VAL A 179 14.21 -10.30 -9.06
CA VAL A 179 13.17 -10.72 -10.00
C VAL A 179 12.24 -11.73 -9.33
N VAL A 180 10.94 -11.48 -9.44
CA VAL A 180 9.85 -12.35 -9.02
C VAL A 180 8.91 -12.61 -10.19
N GLY A 181 7.71 -13.09 -9.96
CA GLY A 181 6.68 -13.19 -11.01
C GLY A 181 6.14 -11.84 -11.47
N ILE A 182 5.35 -11.89 -12.53
CA ILE A 182 4.78 -10.71 -13.20
C ILE A 182 3.80 -9.99 -12.26
N GLN A 183 3.99 -8.67 -12.14
CA GLN A 183 3.12 -7.74 -11.42
C GLN A 183 2.92 -8.10 -9.93
N PRO A 184 3.97 -7.99 -9.08
CA PRO A 184 3.81 -8.07 -7.64
C PRO A 184 2.98 -6.89 -7.13
N THR A 185 1.84 -7.16 -6.46
CA THR A 185 0.82 -6.16 -6.12
C THR A 185 0.96 -5.60 -4.71
N SER A 186 1.60 -6.32 -3.81
CA SER A 186 1.75 -5.92 -2.40
C SER A 186 3.04 -6.44 -1.79
N LEU A 187 3.46 -5.81 -0.69
CA LEU A 187 4.68 -6.18 0.04
C LEU A 187 4.48 -5.95 1.53
N VAL A 188 4.66 -7.00 2.33
CA VAL A 188 4.61 -6.94 3.80
C VAL A 188 5.81 -7.67 4.40
N MET A 189 6.14 -7.40 5.67
CA MET A 189 7.22 -8.08 6.40
C MET A 189 6.71 -8.73 7.67
N ASP A 190 6.93 -10.03 7.82
CA ASP A 190 6.52 -10.81 8.98
C ASP A 190 7.47 -10.64 10.18
N LYS A 191 7.12 -11.26 11.30
CA LYS A 191 7.89 -11.16 12.55
C LYS A 191 9.26 -11.87 12.51
N TYR A 192 9.52 -12.65 11.47
CA TYR A 192 10.80 -13.34 11.26
C TYR A 192 11.66 -12.67 10.19
N ASP A 193 11.38 -11.40 9.88
CA ASP A 193 12.05 -10.61 8.86
C ASP A 193 11.98 -11.25 7.45
N LYS A 194 10.86 -11.95 7.18
CA LYS A 194 10.56 -12.44 5.84
C LYS A 194 9.58 -11.49 5.16
N MET A 195 9.93 -11.09 3.96
CA MET A 195 9.05 -10.33 3.10
C MET A 195 8.12 -11.26 2.33
N TRP A 196 6.89 -10.83 2.16
CA TRP A 196 5.87 -11.53 1.39
C TRP A 196 5.32 -10.62 0.30
N THR A 197 5.32 -11.11 -0.93
CA THR A 197 4.72 -10.43 -2.07
C THR A 197 3.87 -11.41 -2.87
N ILE A 198 2.77 -10.92 -3.42
CA ILE A 198 1.86 -11.70 -4.26
C ILE A 198 1.81 -11.08 -5.65
N THR A 199 1.91 -11.90 -6.70
CA THR A 199 1.83 -11.44 -8.09
C THR A 199 0.44 -11.72 -8.64
N ASP A 200 -0.05 -10.88 -9.54
CA ASP A 200 -1.30 -11.11 -10.26
C ASP A 200 -1.08 -11.90 -11.58
N GLY A 201 0.17 -12.03 -12.02
CA GLY A 201 0.55 -12.80 -13.21
C GLY A 201 0.38 -12.06 -14.54
N GLY A 202 -0.01 -10.79 -14.51
CA GLY A 202 -0.28 -10.03 -15.73
C GLY A 202 -1.64 -10.37 -16.34
N TYR A 203 -1.83 -10.13 -17.63
CA TYR A 203 -3.08 -10.38 -18.32
C TYR A 203 -2.86 -10.85 -19.76
N GLU A 204 -3.86 -11.54 -20.32
CA GLU A 204 -3.82 -12.04 -21.68
C GLU A 204 -3.66 -10.89 -22.70
N GLY A 205 -2.69 -11.04 -23.59
CA GLY A 205 -2.35 -10.02 -24.59
C GLY A 205 -1.41 -8.92 -24.09
N SER A 206 -0.97 -8.96 -22.85
CA SER A 206 0.03 -8.03 -22.33
C SER A 206 1.37 -8.20 -23.07
N PRO A 207 2.02 -7.10 -23.52
CA PRO A 207 3.36 -7.18 -24.13
C PRO A 207 4.44 -7.58 -23.11
N TYR A 208 4.12 -7.57 -21.82
CA TYR A 208 5.03 -7.91 -20.71
C TYR A 208 4.84 -9.32 -20.17
N GLY A 209 3.94 -10.10 -20.79
CA GLY A 209 3.69 -11.48 -20.48
C GLY A 209 2.43 -11.73 -19.63
N HIS A 210 2.10 -13.02 -19.51
CA HIS A 210 1.00 -13.52 -18.73
C HIS A 210 1.36 -14.90 -18.19
N GLU A 211 1.30 -15.07 -16.88
CA GLU A 211 1.68 -16.32 -16.20
C GLU A 211 0.74 -16.64 -15.04
N ALA A 212 0.88 -17.83 -14.47
CA ALA A 212 0.18 -18.18 -13.22
C ALA A 212 0.70 -17.32 -12.07
N PRO A 213 -0.17 -16.71 -11.26
CA PRO A 213 0.24 -15.92 -10.11
C PRO A 213 0.99 -16.73 -9.07
N SER A 214 1.73 -16.04 -8.21
CA SER A 214 2.49 -16.67 -7.12
C SER A 214 2.55 -15.79 -5.89
N LEU A 215 2.62 -16.44 -4.73
CA LEU A 215 3.00 -15.82 -3.46
C LEU A 215 4.45 -16.19 -3.16
N TYR A 216 5.28 -15.20 -2.83
CA TYR A 216 6.70 -15.40 -2.54
C TYR A 216 7.00 -15.08 -1.08
N ARG A 217 7.82 -15.92 -0.44
CA ARG A 217 8.51 -15.63 0.81
C ARG A 217 9.97 -15.35 0.52
N ILE A 218 10.45 -14.19 0.97
CA ILE A 218 11.78 -13.66 0.66
C ILE A 218 12.48 -13.30 1.97
N ASP A 219 13.71 -13.75 2.15
CA ASP A 219 14.53 -13.37 3.30
C ASP A 219 15.02 -11.91 3.14
N ALA A 220 14.69 -11.04 4.10
CA ALA A 220 15.06 -9.63 4.03
C ALA A 220 16.56 -9.38 4.18
N ALA A 221 17.28 -10.19 4.98
CA ALA A 221 18.70 -10.02 5.20
C ALA A 221 19.52 -10.37 3.96
N THR A 222 19.18 -11.48 3.28
CA THR A 222 19.91 -11.96 2.10
C THR A 222 19.32 -11.49 0.78
N PHE A 223 18.09 -10.96 0.80
CA PHE A 223 17.31 -10.56 -0.38
C PHE A 223 17.16 -11.70 -1.40
N ARG A 224 16.82 -12.90 -0.91
CA ARG A 224 16.64 -14.10 -1.72
C ARG A 224 15.29 -14.74 -1.50
N ILE A 225 14.73 -15.29 -2.58
CA ILE A 225 13.50 -16.08 -2.51
C ILE A 225 13.79 -17.38 -1.73
N GLU A 226 13.04 -17.60 -0.64
CA GLU A 226 13.06 -18.85 0.11
C GLU A 226 12.01 -19.84 -0.39
N LYS A 227 10.85 -19.31 -0.77
CA LYS A 227 9.72 -20.12 -1.21
C LYS A 227 8.81 -19.40 -2.19
N GLN A 228 8.28 -20.17 -3.14
CA GLN A 228 7.27 -19.75 -4.09
C GLN A 228 6.06 -20.69 -3.97
N PHE A 229 4.89 -20.10 -3.77
CA PHE A 229 3.60 -20.79 -3.74
C PHE A 229 2.86 -20.43 -5.02
N LYS A 230 2.74 -21.36 -5.97
CA LYS A 230 2.07 -21.13 -7.24
C LYS A 230 0.57 -21.28 -7.10
N PHE A 231 -0.18 -20.35 -7.68
CA PHE A 231 -1.62 -20.42 -7.87
C PHE A 231 -1.96 -21.05 -9.24
N LYS A 232 -3.24 -21.24 -9.50
CA LYS A 232 -3.69 -21.71 -10.80
C LYS A 232 -3.62 -20.59 -11.83
N PHE A 233 -3.36 -20.93 -13.08
CA PHE A 233 -3.52 -20.00 -14.18
C PHE A 233 -4.97 -19.52 -14.25
N GLY A 234 -5.17 -18.21 -14.33
CA GLY A 234 -6.50 -17.59 -14.29
C GLY A 234 -6.98 -17.20 -12.88
N ASP A 235 -6.26 -17.57 -11.81
CA ASP A 235 -6.44 -16.93 -10.50
C ASP A 235 -5.99 -15.46 -10.57
N TRP A 236 -6.57 -14.63 -9.68
CA TRP A 236 -6.25 -13.20 -9.60
C TRP A 236 -6.08 -12.78 -8.15
N PRO A 237 -5.02 -13.25 -7.47
CA PRO A 237 -4.81 -12.94 -6.07
C PRO A 237 -4.30 -11.51 -5.87
N SER A 238 -4.60 -10.95 -4.68
CA SER A 238 -4.18 -9.60 -4.29
C SER A 238 -4.16 -9.44 -2.77
N GLU A 239 -3.77 -8.25 -2.32
CA GLU A 239 -3.95 -7.76 -0.95
C GLU A 239 -3.32 -8.64 0.13
N VAL A 240 -2.00 -8.80 0.08
CA VAL A 240 -1.30 -9.47 1.19
C VAL A 240 -1.28 -8.56 2.41
N GLN A 241 -1.80 -9.06 3.53
CA GLN A 241 -1.86 -8.37 4.82
C GLN A 241 -1.41 -9.30 5.95
N LEU A 242 -0.94 -8.73 7.05
CA LEU A 242 -0.56 -9.46 8.26
C LEU A 242 -1.47 -9.07 9.42
N ASN A 243 -1.68 -10.00 10.37
CA ASN A 243 -2.23 -9.64 11.67
C ASN A 243 -1.24 -8.79 12.50
N GLY A 244 -1.69 -8.24 13.63
CA GLY A 244 -0.85 -7.41 14.51
C GLY A 244 0.39 -8.15 15.05
N GLY A 245 0.30 -9.46 15.28
CA GLY A 245 1.44 -10.29 15.66
C GLY A 245 2.42 -10.60 14.53
N ARG A 246 2.09 -10.24 13.30
CA ARG A 246 2.87 -10.49 12.08
C ARG A 246 3.28 -11.96 11.89
N ASP A 247 2.44 -12.88 12.35
CA ASP A 247 2.66 -14.33 12.23
C ASP A 247 1.61 -15.04 11.38
N THR A 248 0.59 -14.32 10.96
CA THR A 248 -0.50 -14.83 10.15
C THR A 248 -0.73 -13.91 8.95
N LEU A 249 -0.64 -14.51 7.78
CA LEU A 249 -0.81 -13.85 6.49
C LEU A 249 -2.25 -14.01 6.00
N TYR A 250 -2.80 -12.94 5.44
CA TYR A 250 -4.10 -12.91 4.76
C TYR A 250 -3.92 -12.40 3.34
N PHE A 251 -4.70 -12.93 2.41
CA PHE A 251 -4.75 -12.45 1.03
C PHE A 251 -6.10 -12.74 0.40
N ILE A 252 -6.41 -12.04 -0.68
CA ILE A 252 -7.60 -12.27 -1.50
C ILE A 252 -7.22 -13.16 -2.70
N ASN A 253 -7.98 -14.22 -2.96
CA ASN A 253 -8.03 -14.94 -4.21
C ASN A 253 -9.45 -15.43 -4.40
N ASN A 254 -10.33 -14.62 -4.99
CA ASN A 254 -11.78 -14.64 -4.94
C ASN A 254 -12.33 -14.54 -3.51
N ASP A 255 -11.95 -15.49 -2.66
CA ASP A 255 -12.23 -15.55 -1.22
C ASP A 255 -11.09 -14.90 -0.42
N ILE A 256 -11.28 -14.75 0.88
CA ILE A 256 -10.17 -14.37 1.80
C ILE A 256 -9.52 -15.66 2.32
N TRP A 257 -8.22 -15.73 2.16
CA TRP A 257 -7.38 -16.83 2.61
C TRP A 257 -6.53 -16.40 3.79
N ARG A 258 -6.18 -17.34 4.65
CA ARG A 258 -5.37 -17.11 5.85
C ARG A 258 -4.41 -18.27 6.06
N MET A 259 -3.13 -17.96 6.32
CA MET A 259 -2.11 -18.97 6.60
C MET A 259 -1.06 -18.45 7.58
N PRO A 260 -0.50 -19.33 8.45
CA PRO A 260 0.68 -18.98 9.24
C PRO A 260 1.85 -18.64 8.32
N VAL A 261 2.69 -17.66 8.71
CA VAL A 261 3.89 -17.28 7.92
C VAL A 261 4.95 -18.38 7.86
N VAL A 262 4.86 -19.39 8.72
CA VAL A 262 5.74 -20.58 8.70
C VAL A 262 5.19 -21.73 7.86
N ALA A 263 4.03 -21.57 7.23
CA ALA A 263 3.40 -22.64 6.45
C ALA A 263 4.24 -22.98 5.20
N ASP A 264 4.16 -24.26 4.80
CA ASP A 264 4.85 -24.78 3.62
C ASP A 264 3.95 -24.94 2.39
N HIS A 265 2.67 -24.68 2.54
CA HIS A 265 1.69 -24.77 1.46
C HIS A 265 0.53 -23.79 1.69
N VAL A 266 -0.11 -23.37 0.61
CA VAL A 266 -1.34 -22.58 0.68
C VAL A 266 -2.47 -23.43 1.25
N PRO A 267 -3.34 -22.89 2.12
CA PRO A 267 -4.45 -23.62 2.69
C PRO A 267 -5.36 -24.21 1.60
N VAL A 268 -5.98 -25.36 1.89
CA VAL A 268 -6.92 -26.02 0.97
C VAL A 268 -8.35 -25.47 1.06
N ARG A 269 -8.63 -24.64 2.06
CA ARG A 269 -9.94 -24.01 2.27
C ARG A 269 -9.76 -22.54 2.60
N PRO A 270 -10.61 -21.65 2.05
CA PRO A 270 -10.58 -20.24 2.40
C PRO A 270 -10.98 -20.01 3.85
N PHE A 271 -10.49 -18.92 4.42
CA PHE A 271 -10.89 -18.44 5.73
C PHE A 271 -12.30 -17.85 5.71
N LEU A 272 -12.60 -17.03 4.68
CA LEU A 272 -13.90 -16.42 4.49
C LEU A 272 -14.28 -16.45 3.00
N LYS A 273 -15.47 -17.03 2.72
CA LYS A 273 -16.01 -17.05 1.36
C LYS A 273 -16.84 -15.80 1.07
N TYR A 274 -16.69 -15.23 -0.13
CA TYR A 274 -17.60 -14.18 -0.58
C TYR A 274 -19.02 -14.77 -0.82
N LYS A 275 -20.04 -13.93 -0.60
CA LYS A 275 -21.44 -14.37 -0.78
C LYS A 275 -22.14 -13.67 -1.93
N GLN A 276 -22.00 -12.36 -2.04
CA GLN A 276 -22.73 -11.53 -3.02
C GLN A 276 -21.82 -10.59 -3.80
N THR A 277 -20.77 -10.06 -3.15
CA THR A 277 -19.85 -9.10 -3.75
C THR A 277 -18.43 -9.61 -3.54
N LYS A 278 -17.61 -9.56 -4.60
CA LYS A 278 -16.19 -9.90 -4.51
C LYS A 278 -15.47 -8.96 -3.56
N PHE A 279 -14.51 -9.50 -2.82
CA PHE A 279 -13.61 -8.69 -2.03
C PHE A 279 -12.70 -7.87 -2.95
N TYR A 280 -12.50 -6.60 -2.61
CA TYR A 280 -11.64 -5.69 -3.36
C TYR A 280 -10.44 -5.26 -2.53
N GLY A 281 -10.66 -4.80 -1.32
CA GLY A 281 -9.62 -4.41 -0.37
C GLY A 281 -9.67 -5.25 0.89
N LEU A 282 -8.52 -5.35 1.57
CA LEU A 282 -8.35 -6.10 2.80
C LEU A 282 -7.50 -5.30 3.77
N SER A 283 -8.00 -5.12 4.98
CA SER A 283 -7.23 -4.59 6.11
C SER A 283 -7.51 -5.45 7.33
N ILE A 284 -6.49 -5.70 8.12
CA ILE A 284 -6.57 -6.50 9.34
C ILE A 284 -6.38 -5.58 10.54
N ASP A 285 -7.33 -5.63 11.47
CA ASP A 285 -7.20 -4.94 12.75
C ASP A 285 -5.99 -5.54 13.50
N PRO A 286 -5.02 -4.73 13.90
CA PRO A 286 -3.84 -5.22 14.61
C PRO A 286 -4.11 -5.67 16.06
N ASN A 287 -5.28 -5.35 16.64
CA ASN A 287 -5.65 -5.65 18.03
C ASN A 287 -6.39 -6.96 18.19
#